data_33e4c8a870c987a8d728d324acbb83da
#
_entry.id   33e4c8a870c987a8d728d324acbb83da
#
_cell.length_a   1.000
_cell.length_b   1.000
_cell.length_c   1.000
_cell.angle_alpha   90.00
_cell.angle_beta   90.00
_cell.angle_gamma   90.00
#
_symmetry.space_group_name_H-M   'P 1'
#
loop_
_entity.id
_entity.type
_entity.pdbx_description
1 polymer ?
#
loop_
_entity_poly.entity_id
_entity_poly.type
_entity_poly.pdbx_seq_one_letter_code
_entity_poly.pdbx_strand_id
1 'polypeptide(L)'
;MKILDYYILKKFLKTYVFAVFLIVLIVMVIDYTEKIDDFIRKQAPMHAILFDYYLNFIPYWANYISPLMVFIATVFFTANLAAKTEIIAILSSGVSFTRLMRPYLIGSTIIAIGTFIMIGWVVPNANKIRVPFEHQYINGTYFFDKRDVHIKIAPDVYAYIESYDNNTNTGYRFSLERISNNEIKEKLMSDRITWDTLRKKWTIHDFRIRNLMPGKTGIVSGVKIDTTLNLFPKDFQNKHLLHETFTLPELNRHIDLVRSRGADGIEVFLIEKYLRYANPISVIILTIIGFLVSARKSRGGVGFQIALGFSLAFIYILFFMMSKGIAEGGGMPPLLAVWLPNIVFGAVGVGLYYTLPR
;
A
#
# COMPACT_ATOMS: atom_id res chain seq x y z
N MET A 1 -7.22 33.50 -13.15
CA MET A 1 -6.47 33.70 -11.88
C MET A 1 -5.96 35.13 -11.84
N LYS A 2 -6.04 35.83 -10.68
CA LYS A 2 -5.41 37.14 -10.50
C LYS A 2 -3.93 36.95 -10.12
N ILE A 3 -3.14 37.98 -10.22
CA ILE A 3 -1.68 37.96 -9.91
C ILE A 3 -1.40 37.37 -8.52
N LEU A 4 -2.22 37.70 -7.53
CA LEU A 4 -2.11 37.18 -6.17
C LEU A 4 -2.30 35.64 -6.09
N ASP A 5 -3.31 35.12 -6.83
CA ASP A 5 -3.58 33.68 -6.81
C ASP A 5 -2.38 32.90 -7.38
N TYR A 6 -1.79 33.43 -8.46
CA TYR A 6 -0.60 32.81 -9.07
C TYR A 6 0.63 32.86 -8.17
N TYR A 7 0.82 33.99 -7.46
CA TYR A 7 1.91 34.15 -6.50
C TYR A 7 1.83 33.11 -5.37
N ILE A 8 0.64 32.99 -4.74
CA ILE A 8 0.43 32.02 -3.66
C ILE A 8 0.59 30.59 -4.18
N LEU A 9 -0.04 30.25 -5.30
CA LEU A 9 0.04 28.93 -5.89
C LEU A 9 1.49 28.52 -6.20
N LYS A 10 2.25 29.41 -6.88
CA LYS A 10 3.64 29.16 -7.24
C LYS A 10 4.52 28.93 -6.01
N LYS A 11 4.38 29.76 -4.97
CA LYS A 11 5.13 29.61 -3.72
C LYS A 11 4.74 28.33 -2.98
N PHE A 12 3.46 28.05 -2.87
CA PHE A 12 2.95 26.82 -2.23
C PHE A 12 3.52 25.56 -2.89
N LEU A 13 3.38 25.44 -4.24
CA LEU A 13 3.91 24.30 -4.97
C LEU A 13 5.43 24.17 -4.85
N LYS A 14 6.17 25.28 -4.92
CA LYS A 14 7.63 25.26 -4.70
C LYS A 14 8.00 24.76 -3.30
N THR A 15 7.30 25.24 -2.27
CA THR A 15 7.53 24.81 -0.89
C THR A 15 7.24 23.32 -0.72
N TYR A 16 6.16 22.83 -1.32
CA TYR A 16 5.81 21.40 -1.32
C TYR A 16 6.88 20.55 -1.99
N VAL A 17 7.26 20.87 -3.24
CA VAL A 17 8.29 20.14 -3.97
C VAL A 17 9.62 20.14 -3.23
N PHE A 18 10.02 21.29 -2.68
CA PHE A 18 11.24 21.38 -1.89
C PHE A 18 11.18 20.52 -0.61
N ALA A 19 10.05 20.53 0.11
CA ALA A 19 9.86 19.73 1.31
C ALA A 19 9.92 18.23 1.00
N VAL A 20 9.24 17.77 -0.06
CA VAL A 20 9.29 16.36 -0.51
C VAL A 20 10.72 15.97 -0.88
N PHE A 21 11.40 16.79 -1.69
CA PHE A 21 12.77 16.52 -2.12
C PHE A 21 13.73 16.39 -0.93
N LEU A 22 13.65 17.32 0.04
CA LEU A 22 14.50 17.30 1.22
C LEU A 22 14.28 16.05 2.07
N ILE A 23 13.02 15.68 2.33
CA ILE A 23 12.71 14.49 3.14
C ILE A 23 13.08 13.21 2.41
N VAL A 24 12.85 13.11 1.10
CA VAL A 24 13.25 11.92 0.33
C VAL A 24 14.77 11.73 0.37
N LEU A 25 15.56 12.81 0.29
CA LEU A 25 17.02 12.73 0.46
C LEU A 25 17.41 12.21 1.85
N ILE A 26 16.76 12.72 2.91
CA ILE A 26 17.03 12.25 4.28
C ILE A 26 16.68 10.77 4.42
N VAL A 27 15.50 10.35 3.94
CA VAL A 27 15.07 8.95 3.99
C VAL A 27 16.02 8.06 3.19
N MET A 28 16.51 8.51 2.03
CA MET A 28 17.49 7.78 1.22
C MET A 28 18.82 7.57 1.98
N VAL A 29 19.32 8.60 2.68
CA VAL A 29 20.55 8.49 3.48
C VAL A 29 20.36 7.52 4.65
N ILE A 30 19.22 7.58 5.35
CA ILE A 30 18.89 6.65 6.44
C ILE A 30 18.82 5.22 5.91
N ASP A 31 18.07 4.99 4.83
CA ASP A 31 17.92 3.68 4.20
C ASP A 31 19.28 3.10 3.75
N TYR A 32 20.15 3.95 3.19
CA TYR A 32 21.50 3.53 2.79
C TYR A 32 22.33 3.08 4.00
N THR A 33 22.29 3.83 5.10
CA THR A 33 23.05 3.48 6.31
C THR A 33 22.53 2.19 6.97
N GLU A 34 21.24 1.92 6.90
CA GLU A 34 20.66 0.68 7.41
C GLU A 34 21.01 -0.55 6.56
N LYS A 35 21.14 -0.39 5.24
CA LYS A 35 21.26 -1.50 4.28
C LYS A 35 22.66 -1.72 3.74
N ILE A 36 23.62 -0.87 4.10
CA ILE A 36 25.00 -0.96 3.57
C ILE A 36 25.65 -2.31 3.85
N ASP A 37 25.43 -2.89 5.04
CA ASP A 37 26.00 -4.19 5.42
C ASP A 37 25.43 -5.32 4.57
N ASP A 38 24.13 -5.26 4.23
CA ASP A 38 23.50 -6.23 3.34
C ASP A 38 24.04 -6.11 1.91
N PHE A 39 24.22 -4.89 1.41
CA PHE A 39 24.80 -4.65 0.08
C PHE A 39 26.23 -5.20 -0.03
N ILE A 40 27.05 -4.99 1.00
CA ILE A 40 28.42 -5.51 1.03
C ILE A 40 28.42 -7.03 1.16
N ARG A 41 27.65 -7.58 2.09
CA ARG A 41 27.60 -9.02 2.36
C ARG A 41 27.14 -9.83 1.14
N LYS A 42 26.16 -9.32 0.41
CA LYS A 42 25.60 -9.96 -0.79
C LYS A 42 26.22 -9.50 -2.10
N GLN A 43 27.30 -8.70 -2.02
CA GLN A 43 28.06 -8.18 -3.17
C GLN A 43 27.14 -7.52 -4.24
N ALA A 44 26.22 -6.68 -3.80
CA ALA A 44 25.33 -5.96 -4.71
C ALA A 44 26.14 -4.99 -5.60
N PRO A 45 25.98 -5.06 -6.93
CA PRO A 45 26.74 -4.17 -7.83
C PRO A 45 26.25 -2.72 -7.67
N MET A 46 27.21 -1.77 -7.61
CA MET A 46 26.92 -0.34 -7.39
C MET A 46 25.91 0.23 -8.40
N HIS A 47 25.99 -0.21 -9.65
CA HIS A 47 25.04 0.18 -10.69
C HIS A 47 23.60 -0.22 -10.32
N ALA A 48 23.40 -1.46 -9.86
CA ALA A 48 22.06 -1.94 -9.48
C ALA A 48 21.54 -1.22 -8.22
N ILE A 49 22.43 -0.90 -7.25
CA ILE A 49 22.05 -0.09 -6.08
C ILE A 49 21.51 1.28 -6.52
N LEU A 50 22.18 1.96 -7.47
CA LEU A 50 21.79 3.30 -7.90
C LEU A 50 20.54 3.28 -8.81
N PHE A 51 20.49 2.41 -9.83
CA PHE A 51 19.47 2.45 -10.87
C PHE A 51 18.29 1.52 -10.60
N ASP A 52 18.52 0.32 -10.07
CA ASP A 52 17.41 -0.62 -9.81
C ASP A 52 16.77 -0.37 -8.45
N TYR A 53 17.57 0.07 -7.46
CA TYR A 53 17.05 0.34 -6.12
C TYR A 53 16.71 1.82 -5.92
N TYR A 54 17.68 2.74 -5.82
CA TYR A 54 17.42 4.14 -5.42
C TYR A 54 16.63 4.94 -6.44
N LEU A 55 16.84 4.77 -7.74
CA LEU A 55 16.03 5.47 -8.74
C LEU A 55 14.56 5.09 -8.65
N ASN A 56 14.25 3.85 -8.27
CA ASN A 56 12.89 3.35 -8.09
C ASN A 56 12.33 3.56 -6.66
N PHE A 57 13.20 3.81 -5.69
CA PHE A 57 12.87 4.18 -4.32
C PHE A 57 12.28 5.61 -4.21
N ILE A 58 12.83 6.55 -4.98
CA ILE A 58 12.42 7.96 -4.96
C ILE A 58 10.92 8.14 -5.26
N PRO A 59 10.34 7.62 -6.36
CA PRO A 59 8.92 7.76 -6.65
C PRO A 59 8.01 7.17 -5.57
N TYR A 60 8.40 6.02 -5.02
CA TYR A 60 7.67 5.35 -3.94
C TYR A 60 7.57 6.25 -2.70
N TRP A 61 8.70 6.68 -2.16
CA TRP A 61 8.74 7.49 -0.95
C TRP A 61 8.17 8.90 -1.15
N ALA A 62 8.43 9.54 -2.29
CA ALA A 62 7.85 10.83 -2.61
C ALA A 62 6.31 10.78 -2.58
N ASN A 63 5.73 9.71 -3.13
CA ASN A 63 4.28 9.52 -3.12
C ASN A 63 3.75 9.14 -1.73
N TYR A 64 4.44 8.25 -1.01
CA TYR A 64 4.05 7.76 0.31
C TYR A 64 3.94 8.89 1.34
N ILE A 65 4.92 9.79 1.36
CA ILE A 65 4.95 10.93 2.30
C ILE A 65 4.18 12.16 1.80
N SER A 66 3.67 12.15 0.57
CA SER A 66 3.04 13.32 -0.06
C SER A 66 1.92 13.96 0.77
N PRO A 67 0.95 13.21 1.36
CA PRO A 67 -0.10 13.81 2.20
C PRO A 67 0.45 14.55 3.42
N LEU A 68 1.49 14.01 4.04
CA LEU A 68 2.16 14.65 5.18
C LEU A 68 2.91 15.92 4.75
N MET A 69 3.66 15.81 3.64
CA MET A 69 4.49 16.92 3.16
C MET A 69 3.66 18.09 2.65
N VAL A 70 2.52 17.84 2.01
CA VAL A 70 1.62 18.94 1.59
C VAL A 70 1.04 19.67 2.79
N PHE A 71 0.71 18.95 3.86
CA PHE A 71 0.23 19.54 5.10
C PHE A 71 1.30 20.43 5.74
N ILE A 72 2.51 19.89 5.94
CA ILE A 72 3.65 20.64 6.51
C ILE A 72 3.99 21.86 5.64
N ALA A 73 4.06 21.69 4.33
CA ALA A 73 4.33 22.80 3.40
C ALA A 73 3.25 23.90 3.50
N THR A 74 1.99 23.49 3.62
CA THR A 74 0.87 24.43 3.78
C THR A 74 0.98 25.20 5.08
N VAL A 75 1.20 24.50 6.20
CA VAL A 75 1.35 25.15 7.53
C VAL A 75 2.54 26.08 7.52
N PHE A 76 3.71 25.63 7.09
CA PHE A 76 4.93 26.41 7.07
C PHE A 76 4.81 27.65 6.19
N PHE A 77 4.32 27.51 4.98
CA PHE A 77 4.16 28.61 4.05
C PHE A 77 3.14 29.62 4.56
N THR A 78 1.96 29.15 5.02
CA THR A 78 0.88 30.02 5.48
C THR A 78 1.24 30.73 6.79
N ALA A 79 1.89 30.04 7.74
CA ALA A 79 2.37 30.64 8.98
C ALA A 79 3.39 31.77 8.72
N ASN A 80 4.27 31.58 7.74
CA ASN A 80 5.22 32.63 7.33
C ASN A 80 4.50 33.85 6.73
N LEU A 81 3.47 33.65 5.89
CA LEU A 81 2.65 34.74 5.36
C LEU A 81 1.90 35.47 6.49
N ALA A 82 1.37 34.74 7.47
CA ALA A 82 0.67 35.30 8.62
C ALA A 82 1.62 36.12 9.53
N ALA A 83 2.82 35.61 9.79
CA ALA A 83 3.85 36.28 10.58
C ALA A 83 4.31 37.60 9.96
N LYS A 84 4.45 37.63 8.63
CA LYS A 84 4.79 38.84 7.87
C LYS A 84 3.62 39.80 7.68
N THR A 85 2.47 39.54 8.30
CA THR A 85 1.22 40.30 8.15
C THR A 85 0.66 40.36 6.71
N GLU A 86 1.22 39.58 5.79
CA GLU A 86 0.77 39.54 4.38
C GLU A 86 -0.70 39.07 4.29
N ILE A 87 -1.13 38.07 5.10
CA ILE A 87 -2.52 37.63 5.14
C ILE A 87 -3.45 38.74 5.61
N ILE A 88 -3.07 39.48 6.64
CA ILE A 88 -3.87 40.60 7.16
C ILE A 88 -4.00 41.69 6.09
N ALA A 89 -2.90 42.08 5.44
CA ALA A 89 -2.91 43.04 4.35
C ALA A 89 -3.82 42.62 3.18
N ILE A 90 -3.81 41.36 2.81
CA ILE A 90 -4.68 40.81 1.76
C ILE A 90 -6.15 40.87 2.17
N LEU A 91 -6.49 40.50 3.41
CA LEU A 91 -7.87 40.56 3.90
C LEU A 91 -8.36 42.00 4.04
N SER A 92 -7.50 42.92 4.52
CA SER A 92 -7.82 44.36 4.64
C SER A 92 -8.04 45.03 3.28
N SER A 93 -7.49 44.46 2.19
CA SER A 93 -7.75 44.95 0.83
C SER A 93 -9.11 44.47 0.25
N GLY A 94 -9.98 43.85 1.07
CA GLY A 94 -11.32 43.38 0.68
C GLY A 94 -11.34 42.01 0.04
N VAL A 95 -10.24 41.23 0.08
CA VAL A 95 -10.21 39.83 -0.37
C VAL A 95 -10.83 38.96 0.72
N SER A 96 -11.88 38.20 0.38
CA SER A 96 -12.51 37.28 1.35
C SER A 96 -11.58 36.11 1.70
N PHE A 97 -11.75 35.58 2.90
CA PHE A 97 -10.97 34.45 3.40
C PHE A 97 -11.11 33.19 2.49
N THR A 98 -12.34 32.93 2.01
CA THR A 98 -12.62 31.84 1.06
C THR A 98 -11.89 32.04 -0.28
N ARG A 99 -11.74 33.28 -0.72
CA ARG A 99 -10.98 33.58 -1.93
C ARG A 99 -9.48 33.34 -1.73
N LEU A 100 -8.94 33.68 -0.55
CA LEU A 100 -7.54 33.41 -0.21
C LEU A 100 -7.22 31.90 -0.18
N MET A 101 -8.21 31.06 0.14
CA MET A 101 -8.07 29.60 0.15
C MET A 101 -8.02 28.99 -1.28
N ARG A 102 -8.57 29.65 -2.32
CA ARG A 102 -8.66 29.10 -3.67
C ARG A 102 -7.32 28.64 -4.27
N PRO A 103 -6.20 29.39 -4.21
CA PRO A 103 -4.93 28.93 -4.75
C PRO A 103 -4.39 27.67 -4.05
N TYR A 104 -4.68 27.47 -2.77
CA TYR A 104 -4.33 26.25 -2.04
C TYR A 104 -5.16 25.05 -2.53
N LEU A 105 -6.46 25.23 -2.76
CA LEU A 105 -7.33 24.20 -3.31
C LEU A 105 -6.89 23.80 -4.73
N ILE A 106 -6.56 24.77 -5.58
CA ILE A 106 -6.05 24.48 -6.93
C ILE A 106 -4.73 23.72 -6.83
N GLY A 107 -3.80 24.17 -5.99
CA GLY A 107 -2.50 23.53 -5.80
C GLY A 107 -2.63 22.13 -5.22
N SER A 108 -3.47 21.92 -4.21
CA SER A 108 -3.72 20.59 -3.65
C SER A 108 -4.40 19.65 -4.65
N THR A 109 -5.29 20.16 -5.49
CA THR A 109 -5.90 19.35 -6.56
C THR A 109 -4.85 18.91 -7.60
N ILE A 110 -3.93 19.80 -7.98
CA ILE A 110 -2.81 19.45 -8.89
C ILE A 110 -1.95 18.37 -8.26
N ILE A 111 -1.59 18.52 -6.97
CA ILE A 111 -0.80 17.52 -6.24
C ILE A 111 -1.59 16.22 -6.11
N ALA A 112 -2.89 16.25 -5.81
CA ALA A 112 -3.74 15.07 -5.69
C ALA A 112 -3.82 14.28 -7.01
N ILE A 113 -3.98 14.96 -8.15
CA ILE A 113 -3.93 14.32 -9.48
C ILE A 113 -2.56 13.70 -9.72
N GLY A 114 -1.48 14.41 -9.41
CA GLY A 114 -0.11 13.88 -9.49
C GLY A 114 0.07 12.64 -8.62
N THR A 115 -0.36 12.67 -7.37
CA THR A 115 -0.34 11.54 -6.42
C THR A 115 -1.14 10.35 -6.95
N PHE A 116 -2.32 10.58 -7.51
CA PHE A 116 -3.14 9.52 -8.12
C PHE A 116 -2.44 8.83 -9.29
N ILE A 117 -1.83 9.60 -10.19
CA ILE A 117 -1.06 9.05 -11.32
C ILE A 117 0.17 8.28 -10.80
N MET A 118 0.87 8.85 -9.83
CA MET A 118 2.05 8.22 -9.22
C MET A 118 1.70 6.86 -8.62
N ILE A 119 0.71 6.79 -7.72
CA ILE A 119 0.35 5.54 -7.02
C ILE A 119 -0.35 4.53 -7.94
N GLY A 120 -1.04 5.00 -8.98
CA GLY A 120 -1.76 4.14 -9.91
C GLY A 120 -0.85 3.44 -10.93
N TRP A 121 0.23 4.09 -11.36
CA TRP A 121 1.04 3.62 -12.49
C TRP A 121 2.54 3.75 -12.29
N VAL A 122 3.04 4.90 -11.84
CA VAL A 122 4.51 5.14 -11.78
C VAL A 122 5.13 4.30 -10.67
N VAL A 123 4.61 4.39 -9.46
CA VAL A 123 5.10 3.66 -8.28
C VAL A 123 5.04 2.13 -8.49
N PRO A 124 3.93 1.54 -8.96
CA PRO A 124 3.91 0.11 -9.22
C PRO A 124 4.96 -0.36 -10.23
N ASN A 125 5.18 0.39 -11.31
CA ASN A 125 6.20 0.03 -12.28
C ASN A 125 7.62 0.18 -11.72
N ALA A 126 7.87 1.19 -10.90
CA ALA A 126 9.12 1.32 -10.16
C ALA A 126 9.32 0.15 -9.17
N ASN A 127 8.27 -0.26 -8.47
CA ASN A 127 8.32 -1.38 -7.53
C ASN A 127 8.53 -2.74 -8.22
N LYS A 128 8.12 -2.91 -9.49
CA LYS A 128 8.45 -4.13 -10.28
C LYS A 128 9.97 -4.33 -10.43
N ILE A 129 10.76 -3.26 -10.33
CA ILE A 129 12.23 -3.31 -10.39
C ILE A 129 12.81 -3.35 -8.97
N ARG A 130 12.34 -2.48 -8.08
CA ARG A 130 12.84 -2.35 -6.71
C ARG A 130 12.63 -3.60 -5.86
N VAL A 131 11.43 -4.19 -5.87
CA VAL A 131 11.07 -5.32 -5.01
C VAL A 131 11.90 -6.58 -5.30
N PRO A 132 12.14 -6.99 -6.57
CA PRO A 132 13.07 -8.08 -6.87
C PRO A 132 14.50 -7.80 -6.38
N PHE A 133 14.99 -6.56 -6.51
CA PHE A 133 16.29 -6.18 -5.96
C PHE A 133 16.33 -6.35 -4.43
N GLU A 134 15.29 -5.90 -3.71
CA GLU A 134 15.19 -6.09 -2.25
C GLU A 134 15.20 -7.57 -1.86
N HIS A 135 14.49 -8.42 -2.60
CA HIS A 135 14.51 -9.86 -2.34
C HIS A 135 15.89 -10.49 -2.57
N GLN A 136 16.62 -10.01 -3.57
CA GLN A 136 17.94 -10.55 -3.92
C GLN A 136 19.02 -10.08 -2.96
N TYR A 137 19.05 -8.77 -2.64
CA TYR A 137 20.20 -8.15 -1.99
C TYR A 137 19.94 -7.65 -0.56
N ILE A 138 18.69 -7.57 -0.10
CA ILE A 138 18.36 -7.06 1.24
C ILE A 138 17.70 -8.16 2.06
N ASN A 139 16.56 -8.63 1.61
CA ASN A 139 15.81 -9.68 2.31
C ASN A 139 16.57 -11.02 2.27
N GLY A 140 16.46 -11.80 3.34
CA GLY A 140 16.97 -13.17 3.36
C GLY A 140 16.19 -14.09 2.42
N THR A 141 16.64 -15.35 2.31
CA THR A 141 15.89 -16.38 1.57
C THR A 141 14.48 -16.47 2.18
N TYR A 142 13.48 -16.25 1.34
CA TYR A 142 12.10 -16.35 1.77
C TYR A 142 11.71 -17.83 1.92
N PHE A 143 11.24 -18.17 3.09
CA PHE A 143 10.56 -19.42 3.34
C PHE A 143 9.07 -19.13 3.46
N PHE A 144 8.27 -19.89 2.77
CA PHE A 144 6.82 -19.81 2.90
C PHE A 144 6.43 -20.34 4.28
N ASP A 145 6.09 -19.44 5.19
CA ASP A 145 5.84 -19.73 6.61
C ASP A 145 4.36 -19.99 6.93
N LYS A 146 3.46 -19.71 5.97
CA LYS A 146 2.04 -20.01 6.16
C LYS A 146 1.82 -21.52 6.21
N ARG A 147 1.13 -21.96 7.24
CA ARG A 147 0.65 -23.32 7.40
C ARG A 147 -0.84 -23.40 7.08
N ASP A 148 -1.31 -24.61 6.83
CA ASP A 148 -2.74 -24.93 6.65
C ASP A 148 -3.39 -24.12 5.51
N VAL A 149 -2.74 -24.10 4.35
CA VAL A 149 -3.16 -23.31 3.20
C VAL A 149 -4.24 -24.03 2.42
N HIS A 150 -5.42 -23.40 2.31
CA HIS A 150 -6.54 -23.86 1.50
C HIS A 150 -6.68 -23.01 0.23
N ILE A 151 -6.71 -23.63 -0.93
CA ILE A 151 -6.84 -22.94 -2.22
C ILE A 151 -7.90 -23.63 -3.06
N LYS A 152 -8.92 -22.90 -3.50
CA LYS A 152 -9.86 -23.39 -4.50
C LYS A 152 -9.18 -23.38 -5.88
N ILE A 153 -8.99 -24.57 -6.48
CA ILE A 153 -8.28 -24.74 -7.74
C ILE A 153 -9.20 -24.96 -8.93
N ALA A 154 -10.45 -25.39 -8.68
CA ALA A 154 -11.49 -25.55 -9.68
C ALA A 154 -12.87 -25.38 -9.02
N PRO A 155 -13.98 -25.28 -9.77
CA PRO A 155 -15.31 -25.36 -9.19
C PRO A 155 -15.42 -26.63 -8.33
N ASP A 156 -15.82 -26.45 -7.06
CA ASP A 156 -15.98 -27.50 -6.06
C ASP A 156 -14.74 -28.34 -5.72
N VAL A 157 -13.52 -27.90 -6.13
CA VAL A 157 -12.25 -28.59 -5.85
C VAL A 157 -11.32 -27.70 -5.05
N TYR A 158 -10.94 -28.17 -3.87
CA TYR A 158 -10.09 -27.46 -2.92
C TYR A 158 -8.80 -28.26 -2.70
N ALA A 159 -7.66 -27.56 -2.79
CA ALA A 159 -6.35 -28.09 -2.45
C ALA A 159 -5.98 -27.58 -1.05
N TYR A 160 -5.48 -28.49 -0.21
CA TYR A 160 -4.90 -28.18 1.10
C TYR A 160 -3.43 -28.57 1.10
N ILE A 161 -2.58 -27.74 1.66
CA ILE A 161 -1.17 -28.00 1.93
C ILE A 161 -0.85 -27.50 3.32
N GLU A 162 -0.29 -28.34 4.19
CA GLU A 162 0.09 -27.93 5.55
C GLU A 162 1.30 -27.01 5.54
N SER A 163 2.33 -27.33 4.76
CA SER A 163 3.54 -26.51 4.62
C SER A 163 4.15 -26.66 3.21
N TYR A 164 4.84 -25.64 2.76
CA TYR A 164 5.48 -25.63 1.45
C TYR A 164 6.94 -25.18 1.54
N ASP A 165 7.84 -25.98 0.94
CA ASP A 165 9.25 -25.63 0.82
C ASP A 165 9.53 -25.06 -0.58
N ASN A 166 9.90 -23.79 -0.62
CA ASN A 166 10.20 -23.05 -1.83
C ASN A 166 11.51 -23.52 -2.52
N ASN A 167 12.48 -24.08 -1.77
CA ASN A 167 13.76 -24.50 -2.32
C ASN A 167 13.61 -25.77 -3.15
N THR A 168 12.80 -26.70 -2.66
CA THR A 168 12.56 -27.99 -3.32
C THR A 168 11.26 -28.02 -4.13
N ASN A 169 10.48 -26.93 -4.09
CA ASN A 169 9.14 -26.84 -4.66
C ASN A 169 8.24 -28.02 -4.22
N THR A 170 8.26 -28.31 -2.91
CA THR A 170 7.58 -29.46 -2.32
C THR A 170 6.54 -29.01 -1.31
N GLY A 171 5.30 -29.46 -1.49
CA GLY A 171 4.23 -29.33 -0.49
C GLY A 171 4.11 -30.59 0.37
N TYR A 172 3.95 -30.45 1.65
CA TYR A 172 3.79 -31.52 2.61
C TYR A 172 2.35 -31.63 3.13
N ARG A 173 1.91 -32.85 3.40
CA ARG A 173 0.53 -33.20 3.81
C ARG A 173 -0.51 -32.59 2.90
N PHE A 174 -0.40 -32.92 1.62
CA PHE A 174 -1.29 -32.45 0.57
C PHE A 174 -2.62 -33.21 0.62
N SER A 175 -3.73 -32.48 0.52
CA SER A 175 -5.02 -33.10 0.19
C SER A 175 -5.74 -32.32 -0.91
N LEU A 176 -6.53 -33.08 -1.69
CA LEU A 176 -7.42 -32.54 -2.70
C LEU A 176 -8.83 -33.02 -2.40
N GLU A 177 -9.74 -32.07 -2.22
CA GLU A 177 -11.11 -32.35 -1.80
C GLU A 177 -12.10 -31.86 -2.86
N ARG A 178 -13.00 -32.69 -3.27
CA ARG A 178 -14.16 -32.31 -4.08
C ARG A 178 -15.37 -32.18 -3.16
N ILE A 179 -15.86 -30.95 -3.03
CA ILE A 179 -16.99 -30.61 -2.17
C ILE A 179 -18.17 -30.21 -3.04
N SER A 180 -19.30 -30.91 -2.93
CA SER A 180 -20.52 -30.55 -3.62
C SER A 180 -21.70 -30.68 -2.66
N ASN A 181 -22.60 -29.68 -2.65
CA ASN A 181 -23.74 -29.60 -1.73
C ASN A 181 -23.32 -29.68 -0.24
N ASN A 182 -22.22 -29.03 0.15
CA ASN A 182 -21.67 -29.05 1.50
C ASN A 182 -21.19 -30.44 1.99
N GLU A 183 -20.99 -31.38 1.10
CA GLU A 183 -20.48 -32.73 1.41
C GLU A 183 -19.22 -33.02 0.62
N ILE A 184 -18.24 -33.68 1.26
CA ILE A 184 -17.04 -34.16 0.60
C ILE A 184 -17.41 -35.41 -0.20
N LYS A 185 -17.32 -35.34 -1.53
CA LYS A 185 -17.61 -36.46 -2.43
C LYS A 185 -16.39 -37.32 -2.69
N GLU A 186 -15.21 -36.72 -2.74
CA GLU A 186 -13.96 -37.40 -3.00
C GLU A 186 -12.83 -36.67 -2.25
N LYS A 187 -11.92 -37.42 -1.64
CA LYS A 187 -10.73 -36.87 -0.97
C LYS A 187 -9.50 -37.67 -1.36
N LEU A 188 -8.53 -36.97 -1.98
CA LEU A 188 -7.19 -37.48 -2.19
C LEU A 188 -6.32 -36.95 -1.03
N MET A 189 -5.51 -37.80 -0.42
CA MET A 189 -4.52 -37.45 0.59
C MET A 189 -3.16 -37.99 0.17
N SER A 190 -2.11 -37.22 0.43
CA SER A 190 -0.73 -37.56 0.12
C SER A 190 0.20 -36.94 1.13
N ASP A 191 1.30 -37.62 1.45
CA ASP A 191 2.31 -37.10 2.37
C ASP A 191 3.09 -35.94 1.74
N ARG A 192 3.29 -35.96 0.42
CA ARG A 192 3.97 -34.87 -0.30
C ARG A 192 3.57 -34.76 -1.75
N ILE A 193 3.65 -33.52 -2.26
CA ILE A 193 3.50 -33.17 -3.67
C ILE A 193 4.72 -32.39 -4.13
N THR A 194 5.34 -32.76 -5.27
CA THR A 194 6.54 -32.11 -5.81
C THR A 194 6.26 -31.53 -7.19
N TRP A 195 6.80 -30.34 -7.46
CA TRP A 195 6.66 -29.69 -8.77
C TRP A 195 7.81 -30.06 -9.69
N ASP A 196 7.49 -30.62 -10.84
CA ASP A 196 8.45 -30.83 -11.93
C ASP A 196 8.50 -29.58 -12.82
N THR A 197 9.60 -28.83 -12.73
CA THR A 197 9.79 -27.57 -13.46
C THR A 197 9.92 -27.80 -14.98
N LEU A 198 10.47 -28.97 -15.42
CA LEU A 198 10.64 -29.26 -16.82
C LEU A 198 9.31 -29.63 -17.48
N ARG A 199 8.53 -30.48 -16.80
CA ARG A 199 7.24 -30.99 -17.33
C ARG A 199 6.08 -30.06 -16.97
N LYS A 200 6.29 -29.09 -16.07
CA LYS A 200 5.25 -28.17 -15.54
C LYS A 200 4.04 -28.93 -14.98
N LYS A 201 4.31 -29.99 -14.23
CA LYS A 201 3.30 -30.86 -13.60
C LYS A 201 3.63 -31.09 -12.14
N TRP A 202 2.58 -31.41 -11.38
CA TRP A 202 2.73 -31.90 -10.02
C TRP A 202 2.85 -33.41 -10.02
N THR A 203 3.76 -33.91 -9.21
CA THR A 203 3.88 -35.33 -8.88
C THR A 203 3.41 -35.50 -7.44
N ILE A 204 2.35 -36.27 -7.26
CA ILE A 204 1.79 -36.65 -5.96
C ILE A 204 2.39 -37.99 -5.55
N HIS A 205 2.96 -38.06 -4.33
CA HIS A 205 3.63 -39.24 -3.80
C HIS A 205 2.77 -39.91 -2.72
N ASP A 206 2.77 -41.26 -2.69
CA ASP A 206 2.12 -42.07 -1.66
C ASP A 206 0.67 -41.64 -1.39
N PHE A 207 -0.11 -41.63 -2.47
CA PHE A 207 -1.46 -41.09 -2.44
C PHE A 207 -2.51 -42.14 -2.06
N ARG A 208 -3.59 -41.69 -1.41
CA ARG A 208 -4.82 -42.43 -1.11
C ARG A 208 -6.02 -41.61 -1.55
N ILE A 209 -6.82 -42.16 -2.46
CA ILE A 209 -8.07 -41.57 -2.93
C ILE A 209 -9.21 -42.31 -2.25
N ARG A 210 -10.01 -41.60 -1.47
CA ARG A 210 -11.22 -42.10 -0.84
C ARG A 210 -12.44 -41.52 -1.54
N ASN A 211 -13.24 -42.42 -2.11
CA ASN A 211 -14.52 -42.06 -2.69
C ASN A 211 -15.61 -42.18 -1.62
N LEU A 212 -16.38 -41.08 -1.39
CA LEU A 212 -17.39 -40.98 -0.35
C LEU A 212 -18.81 -40.94 -0.95
N MET A 213 -18.95 -41.19 -2.25
CA MET A 213 -20.28 -41.21 -2.88
C MET A 213 -21.08 -42.47 -2.46
N PRO A 214 -22.39 -42.30 -2.20
CA PRO A 214 -23.26 -43.46 -1.92
C PRO A 214 -23.15 -44.53 -2.97
N GLY A 215 -22.87 -45.78 -2.56
CA GLY A 215 -22.72 -46.94 -3.47
C GLY A 215 -21.37 -47.10 -4.16
N LYS A 216 -20.39 -46.25 -3.94
CA LYS A 216 -19.00 -46.34 -4.47
C LYS A 216 -17.97 -46.10 -3.40
N THR A 217 -18.11 -46.67 -2.23
CA THR A 217 -17.09 -46.59 -1.19
C THR A 217 -15.90 -47.47 -1.58
N GLY A 218 -14.80 -46.84 -2.03
CA GLY A 218 -13.57 -47.52 -2.38
C GLY A 218 -12.36 -46.65 -1.97
N ILE A 219 -11.28 -47.32 -1.56
CA ILE A 219 -9.98 -46.65 -1.36
C ILE A 219 -9.05 -47.17 -2.48
N VAL A 220 -8.54 -46.20 -3.23
CA VAL A 220 -7.49 -46.44 -4.23
C VAL A 220 -6.21 -45.83 -3.70
N SER A 221 -5.13 -46.60 -3.67
CA SER A 221 -3.82 -46.10 -3.24
C SER A 221 -2.77 -46.38 -4.31
N GLY A 222 -1.76 -45.54 -4.38
CA GLY A 222 -0.65 -45.70 -5.31
C GLY A 222 0.58 -44.92 -4.83
N VAL A 223 1.73 -45.29 -5.43
CA VAL A 223 3.02 -44.70 -5.03
C VAL A 223 3.25 -43.35 -5.67
N LYS A 224 2.82 -43.14 -6.92
CA LYS A 224 3.11 -41.93 -7.68
C LYS A 224 2.08 -41.67 -8.76
N ILE A 225 1.64 -40.41 -8.90
CA ILE A 225 0.78 -39.95 -9.99
C ILE A 225 1.18 -38.55 -10.44
N ASP A 226 1.36 -38.34 -11.72
CA ASP A 226 1.62 -37.04 -12.32
C ASP A 226 0.30 -36.41 -12.75
N THR A 227 0.07 -35.15 -12.31
CA THR A 227 -1.18 -34.46 -12.60
C THR A 227 -0.94 -32.96 -12.86
N THR A 228 -1.83 -32.37 -13.63
CA THR A 228 -1.89 -30.91 -13.82
C THR A 228 -2.98 -30.34 -12.94
N LEU A 229 -2.59 -29.49 -12.00
CA LEU A 229 -3.49 -28.76 -11.11
C LEU A 229 -3.40 -27.27 -11.45
N ASN A 230 -4.49 -26.55 -11.27
CA ASN A 230 -4.47 -25.09 -11.35
C ASN A 230 -3.88 -24.48 -10.04
N LEU A 231 -2.74 -25.00 -9.66
CA LEU A 231 -1.92 -24.67 -8.52
C LEU A 231 -0.48 -24.60 -9.02
N PHE A 232 0.25 -23.56 -8.66
CA PHE A 232 1.59 -23.33 -9.18
C PHE A 232 2.55 -22.93 -8.04
N PRO A 233 3.87 -23.20 -8.15
CA PRO A 233 4.86 -22.74 -7.19
C PRO A 233 4.79 -21.24 -6.88
N LYS A 234 4.40 -20.41 -7.86
CA LYS A 234 4.19 -18.97 -7.68
C LYS A 234 3.09 -18.63 -6.67
N ASP A 235 2.14 -19.52 -6.41
CA ASP A 235 1.07 -19.30 -5.42
C ASP A 235 1.64 -19.35 -3.99
N PHE A 236 2.83 -19.97 -3.81
CA PHE A 236 3.59 -20.09 -2.56
C PHE A 236 4.87 -19.22 -2.52
N GLN A 237 5.05 -18.31 -3.47
CA GLN A 237 6.15 -17.37 -3.46
C GLN A 237 5.91 -16.23 -2.47
N ASN A 238 6.98 -15.51 -2.15
CA ASN A 238 6.90 -14.33 -1.33
C ASN A 238 5.92 -13.32 -1.94
N LYS A 239 4.81 -13.09 -1.24
CA LYS A 239 3.82 -12.07 -1.59
C LYS A 239 4.08 -10.74 -0.89
N HIS A 240 5.21 -10.63 -0.14
CA HIS A 240 5.60 -9.39 0.51
C HIS A 240 5.74 -8.29 -0.54
N LEU A 241 5.07 -7.19 -0.34
CA LEU A 241 4.99 -6.05 -1.27
C LEU A 241 4.44 -6.35 -2.68
N LEU A 242 3.95 -7.57 -2.96
CA LEU A 242 3.39 -7.90 -4.26
C LEU A 242 2.25 -6.95 -4.65
N HIS A 243 1.41 -6.57 -3.69
CA HIS A 243 0.29 -5.63 -3.88
C HIS A 243 0.77 -4.25 -4.35
N GLU A 244 1.98 -3.86 -4.01
CA GLU A 244 2.59 -2.58 -4.42
C GLU A 244 3.14 -2.61 -5.85
N THR A 245 3.35 -3.79 -6.45
CA THR A 245 3.89 -3.94 -7.81
C THR A 245 2.83 -3.89 -8.91
N PHE A 246 1.57 -4.04 -8.57
CA PHE A 246 0.49 -4.04 -9.55
C PHE A 246 0.06 -2.61 -9.90
N THR A 247 -0.05 -2.30 -11.18
CA THR A 247 -0.77 -1.11 -11.64
C THR A 247 -2.25 -1.21 -11.27
N LEU A 248 -3.00 -0.10 -11.30
CA LEU A 248 -4.41 -0.11 -10.90
C LEU A 248 -5.27 -1.13 -11.67
N PRO A 249 -5.14 -1.28 -13.01
CA PRO A 249 -5.85 -2.34 -13.73
C PRO A 249 -5.40 -3.76 -13.37
N GLU A 250 -4.09 -3.98 -13.18
CA GLU A 250 -3.53 -5.28 -12.77
C GLU A 250 -4.02 -5.66 -11.37
N LEU A 251 -4.06 -4.71 -10.44
CA LEU A 251 -4.55 -4.92 -9.09
C LEU A 251 -6.03 -5.35 -9.08
N ASN A 252 -6.88 -4.70 -9.87
CA ASN A 252 -8.28 -5.09 -9.98
C ASN A 252 -8.43 -6.52 -10.50
N ARG A 253 -7.71 -6.89 -11.58
CA ARG A 253 -7.73 -8.24 -12.12
C ARG A 253 -7.24 -9.29 -11.11
N HIS A 254 -6.20 -8.93 -10.34
CA HIS A 254 -5.66 -9.82 -9.31
C HIS A 254 -6.66 -10.02 -8.16
N ILE A 255 -7.34 -8.98 -7.72
CA ILE A 255 -8.41 -9.05 -6.71
C ILE A 255 -9.53 -9.98 -7.18
N ASP A 256 -9.98 -9.84 -8.44
CA ASP A 256 -11.03 -10.69 -8.99
C ASP A 256 -10.60 -12.17 -9.05
N LEU A 257 -9.34 -12.41 -9.39
CA LEU A 257 -8.76 -13.76 -9.42
C LEU A 257 -8.67 -14.37 -8.00
N VAL A 258 -8.16 -13.62 -7.01
CA VAL A 258 -8.08 -14.08 -5.61
C VAL A 258 -9.48 -14.38 -5.06
N ARG A 259 -10.44 -13.49 -5.35
CA ARG A 259 -11.84 -13.67 -4.95
C ARG A 259 -12.47 -14.92 -5.56
N SER A 260 -12.25 -15.17 -6.85
CA SER A 260 -12.80 -16.37 -7.53
C SER A 260 -12.22 -17.68 -7.01
N ARG A 261 -10.99 -17.62 -6.47
CA ARG A 261 -10.30 -18.78 -5.87
C ARG A 261 -10.62 -18.98 -4.39
N GLY A 262 -11.34 -18.04 -3.74
CA GLY A 262 -11.57 -18.09 -2.30
C GLY A 262 -10.28 -18.14 -1.47
N ALA A 263 -9.19 -17.57 -2.00
CA ALA A 263 -7.91 -17.58 -1.32
C ALA A 263 -7.85 -16.50 -0.24
N ASP A 264 -7.22 -16.81 0.90
CA ASP A 264 -7.02 -15.86 2.00
C ASP A 264 -6.10 -14.69 1.62
N GLY A 265 -6.24 -13.59 2.36
CA GLY A 265 -5.37 -12.42 2.25
C GLY A 265 -5.77 -11.44 1.15
N ILE A 266 -7.04 -11.47 0.73
CA ILE A 266 -7.61 -10.48 -0.20
C ILE A 266 -7.62 -9.09 0.40
N GLU A 267 -7.66 -8.97 1.74
CA GLU A 267 -7.75 -7.72 2.50
C GLU A 267 -6.59 -6.79 2.16
N VAL A 268 -5.37 -7.29 2.04
CA VAL A 268 -4.17 -6.50 1.72
C VAL A 268 -4.31 -5.84 0.34
N PHE A 269 -4.82 -6.58 -0.65
CA PHE A 269 -5.04 -6.05 -2.00
C PHE A 269 -6.20 -5.05 -2.04
N LEU A 270 -7.26 -5.27 -1.25
CA LEU A 270 -8.38 -4.34 -1.13
C LEU A 270 -7.96 -3.05 -0.43
N ILE A 271 -7.16 -3.13 0.65
CA ILE A 271 -6.59 -1.97 1.33
C ILE A 271 -5.76 -1.16 0.34
N GLU A 272 -4.85 -1.80 -0.40
CA GLU A 272 -4.03 -1.13 -1.40
C GLU A 272 -4.87 -0.45 -2.48
N LYS A 273 -5.92 -1.12 -2.98
CA LYS A 273 -6.86 -0.54 -3.95
C LYS A 273 -7.52 0.73 -3.41
N TYR A 274 -8.06 0.68 -2.20
CA TYR A 274 -8.75 1.84 -1.61
C TYR A 274 -7.78 2.97 -1.26
N LEU A 275 -6.54 2.66 -0.87
CA LEU A 275 -5.49 3.64 -0.62
C LEU A 275 -5.20 4.51 -1.86
N ARG A 276 -5.23 3.92 -3.05
CA ARG A 276 -4.99 4.65 -4.29
C ARG A 276 -6.01 5.74 -4.57
N TYR A 277 -7.21 5.61 -4.05
CA TYR A 277 -8.25 6.63 -4.13
C TYR A 277 -8.27 7.57 -2.92
N ALA A 278 -7.98 7.04 -1.74
CA ALA A 278 -8.04 7.81 -0.50
C ALA A 278 -6.85 8.78 -0.33
N ASN A 279 -5.63 8.40 -0.76
CA ASN A 279 -4.45 9.23 -0.63
C ASN A 279 -4.55 10.58 -1.39
N PRO A 280 -5.01 10.66 -2.64
CA PRO A 280 -5.23 11.93 -3.30
C PRO A 280 -6.23 12.84 -2.57
N ILE A 281 -7.27 12.26 -1.99
CA ILE A 281 -8.28 13.00 -1.22
C ILE A 281 -7.70 13.51 0.09
N SER A 282 -6.85 12.73 0.78
CA SER A 282 -6.16 13.18 1.99
C SER A 282 -5.26 14.40 1.75
N VAL A 283 -4.63 14.51 0.59
CA VAL A 283 -3.84 15.68 0.18
C VAL A 283 -4.70 16.96 0.22
N ILE A 284 -5.92 16.91 -0.30
CA ILE A 284 -6.83 18.05 -0.31
C ILE A 284 -7.30 18.39 1.12
N ILE A 285 -7.75 17.38 1.87
CA ILE A 285 -8.25 17.56 3.24
C ILE A 285 -7.16 18.17 4.14
N LEU A 286 -5.96 17.60 4.11
CA LEU A 286 -4.85 18.06 4.91
C LEU A 286 -4.39 19.48 4.50
N THR A 287 -4.43 19.82 3.22
CA THR A 287 -4.15 21.20 2.77
C THR A 287 -5.16 22.19 3.37
N ILE A 288 -6.45 21.85 3.36
CA ILE A 288 -7.49 22.71 3.93
C ILE A 288 -7.24 22.91 5.44
N ILE A 289 -7.01 21.83 6.18
CA ILE A 289 -6.76 21.90 7.63
C ILE A 289 -5.49 22.71 7.89
N GLY A 290 -4.40 22.43 7.16
CA GLY A 290 -3.14 23.16 7.30
C GLY A 290 -3.30 24.65 7.07
N PHE A 291 -4.05 25.07 6.05
CA PHE A 291 -4.38 26.47 5.80
C PHE A 291 -5.20 27.07 6.95
N LEU A 292 -6.28 26.40 7.39
CA LEU A 292 -7.16 26.90 8.44
C LEU A 292 -6.44 27.09 9.77
N VAL A 293 -5.57 26.17 10.14
CA VAL A 293 -4.80 26.22 11.39
C VAL A 293 -3.75 27.34 11.37
N SER A 294 -3.13 27.59 10.21
CA SER A 294 -1.96 28.48 10.10
C SER A 294 -2.26 29.88 9.54
N ALA A 295 -3.47 30.10 9.01
CA ALA A 295 -3.84 31.39 8.42
C ALA A 295 -3.99 32.55 9.47
N ARG A 296 -4.04 32.24 10.75
CA ARG A 296 -4.16 33.22 11.83
C ARG A 296 -2.82 33.53 12.45
N LYS A 297 -2.63 34.78 12.80
CA LYS A 297 -1.48 35.19 13.62
C LYS A 297 -1.65 34.64 15.04
N SER A 298 -0.78 33.70 15.43
CA SER A 298 -0.76 33.13 16.77
C SER A 298 0.08 33.99 17.71
N ARG A 299 -0.37 34.11 18.96
CA ARG A 299 0.42 34.75 20.04
C ARG A 299 1.73 33.99 20.32
N GLY A 300 1.75 32.69 20.07
CA GLY A 300 2.94 31.83 20.20
C GLY A 300 3.91 31.88 19.00
N GLY A 301 3.64 32.72 17.99
CA GLY A 301 4.48 32.86 16.81
C GLY A 301 4.41 31.70 15.81
N VAL A 302 5.28 31.75 14.80
CA VAL A 302 5.35 30.72 13.71
C VAL A 302 5.71 29.35 14.27
N GLY A 303 6.60 29.29 15.26
CA GLY A 303 7.03 28.02 15.86
C GLY A 303 5.89 27.21 16.47
N PHE A 304 4.97 27.91 17.19
CA PHE A 304 3.80 27.24 17.76
C PHE A 304 2.85 26.70 16.70
N GLN A 305 2.61 27.44 15.61
CA GLN A 305 1.77 26.98 14.50
C GLN A 305 2.36 25.75 13.81
N ILE A 306 3.68 25.75 13.61
CA ILE A 306 4.40 24.61 13.03
C ILE A 306 4.30 23.41 13.98
N ALA A 307 4.54 23.58 15.29
CA ALA A 307 4.43 22.50 16.27
C ALA A 307 3.00 21.90 16.31
N LEU A 308 1.98 22.75 16.32
CA LEU A 308 0.58 22.31 16.27
C LEU A 308 0.28 21.56 14.95
N GLY A 309 0.81 22.06 13.84
CA GLY A 309 0.72 21.38 12.54
C GLY A 309 1.36 19.99 12.58
N PHE A 310 2.59 19.87 13.09
CA PHE A 310 3.26 18.56 13.23
C PHE A 310 2.46 17.61 14.13
N SER A 311 1.91 18.10 15.24
CA SER A 311 1.09 17.29 16.15
C SER A 311 -0.16 16.74 15.45
N LEU A 312 -0.87 17.57 14.68
CA LEU A 312 -2.05 17.13 13.92
C LEU A 312 -1.68 16.12 12.82
N ALA A 313 -0.57 16.34 12.12
CA ALA A 313 -0.06 15.41 11.12
C ALA A 313 0.31 14.07 11.74
N PHE A 314 0.95 14.07 12.89
CA PHE A 314 1.31 12.87 13.62
C PHE A 314 0.07 12.08 14.07
N ILE A 315 -0.95 12.77 14.60
CA ILE A 315 -2.23 12.15 14.97
C ILE A 315 -2.89 11.52 13.74
N TYR A 316 -2.88 12.21 12.59
CA TYR A 316 -3.41 11.66 11.35
C TYR A 316 -2.70 10.37 10.94
N ILE A 317 -1.36 10.36 10.94
CA ILE A 317 -0.56 9.19 10.59
C ILE A 317 -0.82 8.04 11.54
N LEU A 318 -0.79 8.27 12.86
CA LEU A 318 -1.07 7.24 13.86
C LEU A 318 -2.47 6.63 13.63
N PHE A 319 -3.47 7.48 13.44
CA PHE A 319 -4.83 7.01 13.22
C PHE A 319 -4.95 6.19 11.94
N PHE A 320 -4.28 6.63 10.87
CA PHE A 320 -4.20 5.90 9.60
C PHE A 320 -3.50 4.54 9.77
N MET A 321 -2.35 4.49 10.44
CA MET A 321 -1.60 3.24 10.66
C MET A 321 -2.39 2.25 11.53
N MET A 322 -3.06 2.74 12.59
CA MET A 322 -3.92 1.90 13.44
C MET A 322 -5.10 1.33 12.65
N SER A 323 -5.82 2.17 11.91
CA SER A 323 -6.95 1.73 11.07
C SER A 323 -6.52 0.68 10.04
N LYS A 324 -5.39 0.91 9.37
CA LYS A 324 -4.81 -0.03 8.39
C LYS A 324 -4.44 -1.35 9.04
N GLY A 325 -3.73 -1.32 10.19
CA GLY A 325 -3.33 -2.53 10.91
C GLY A 325 -4.51 -3.38 11.38
N ILE A 326 -5.59 -2.75 11.88
CA ILE A 326 -6.82 -3.46 12.27
C ILE A 326 -7.46 -4.15 11.05
N ALA A 327 -7.47 -3.51 9.88
CA ALA A 327 -8.03 -4.10 8.67
C ALA A 327 -7.17 -5.23 8.10
N GLU A 328 -5.84 -5.12 8.17
CA GLU A 328 -4.92 -6.20 7.78
C GLU A 328 -5.09 -7.45 8.66
N GLY A 329 -5.42 -7.24 9.94
CA GLY A 329 -5.79 -8.32 10.87
C GLY A 329 -7.23 -8.84 10.73
N GLY A 330 -8.03 -8.34 9.76
CA GLY A 330 -9.42 -8.77 9.55
C GLY A 330 -10.43 -8.18 10.53
N GLY A 331 -10.01 -7.29 11.45
CA GLY A 331 -10.89 -6.70 12.47
C GLY A 331 -11.81 -5.58 11.95
N MET A 332 -11.58 -5.08 10.73
CA MET A 332 -12.38 -4.02 10.12
C MET A 332 -12.43 -4.17 8.59
N PRO A 333 -13.58 -3.86 7.95
CA PRO A 333 -13.66 -3.85 6.49
C PRO A 333 -12.64 -2.89 5.87
N PRO A 334 -11.86 -3.32 4.85
CA PRO A 334 -10.80 -2.53 4.24
C PRO A 334 -11.23 -1.13 3.77
N LEU A 335 -12.44 -1.02 3.23
CA LEU A 335 -13.00 0.26 2.78
C LEU A 335 -13.12 1.25 3.94
N LEU A 336 -13.71 0.83 5.06
CA LEU A 336 -13.89 1.69 6.23
C LEU A 336 -12.54 2.09 6.82
N ALA A 337 -11.61 1.15 6.97
CA ALA A 337 -10.31 1.40 7.57
C ALA A 337 -9.52 2.48 6.82
N VAL A 338 -9.54 2.43 5.50
CA VAL A 338 -8.79 3.38 4.66
C VAL A 338 -9.46 4.76 4.61
N TRP A 339 -10.78 4.83 4.62
CA TRP A 339 -11.51 6.09 4.52
C TRP A 339 -11.76 6.78 5.87
N LEU A 340 -11.77 6.03 6.98
CA LEU A 340 -12.07 6.56 8.31
C LEU A 340 -11.19 7.74 8.71
N PRO A 341 -9.86 7.73 8.55
CA PRO A 341 -9.03 8.90 8.83
C PRO A 341 -9.43 10.13 8.01
N ASN A 342 -9.72 9.93 6.73
CA ASN A 342 -10.13 11.01 5.84
C ASN A 342 -11.49 11.60 6.23
N ILE A 343 -12.44 10.78 6.65
CA ILE A 343 -13.76 11.21 7.12
C ILE A 343 -13.63 12.02 8.41
N VAL A 344 -12.86 11.51 9.38
CA VAL A 344 -12.67 12.19 10.67
C VAL A 344 -11.95 13.53 10.50
N PHE A 345 -10.84 13.53 9.76
CA PHE A 345 -10.11 14.77 9.51
C PHE A 345 -10.87 15.73 8.59
N GLY A 346 -11.64 15.21 7.64
CA GLY A 346 -12.58 16.03 6.86
C GLY A 346 -13.60 16.74 7.74
N ALA A 347 -14.19 16.03 8.70
CA ALA A 347 -15.10 16.62 9.68
C ALA A 347 -14.42 17.67 10.57
N VAL A 348 -13.18 17.40 11.02
CA VAL A 348 -12.36 18.39 11.74
C VAL A 348 -12.11 19.62 10.88
N GLY A 349 -11.78 19.46 9.61
CA GLY A 349 -11.59 20.57 8.67
C GLY A 349 -12.84 21.42 8.50
N VAL A 350 -14.00 20.78 8.36
CA VAL A 350 -15.30 21.47 8.29
C VAL A 350 -15.59 22.21 9.61
N GLY A 351 -15.38 21.58 10.76
CA GLY A 351 -15.53 22.21 12.07
C GLY A 351 -14.66 23.45 12.22
N LEU A 352 -13.37 23.33 11.87
CA LEU A 352 -12.42 24.45 11.89
C LEU A 352 -12.88 25.60 10.97
N TYR A 353 -13.40 25.28 9.79
CA TYR A 353 -13.90 26.30 8.86
C TYR A 353 -15.06 27.12 9.44
N TYR A 354 -15.99 26.51 10.18
CA TYR A 354 -17.13 27.21 10.79
C TYR A 354 -16.76 27.96 12.08
N THR A 355 -15.77 27.51 12.84
CA THR A 355 -15.33 28.16 14.08
C THR A 355 -14.40 29.34 13.85
N LEU A 356 -13.90 29.54 12.62
CA LEU A 356 -13.06 30.67 12.28
C LEU A 356 -13.93 31.95 12.10
N PRO A 357 -13.68 33.05 12.83
CA PRO A 357 -14.30 34.35 12.54
C PRO A 357 -13.92 34.78 11.13
N ARG A 358 -14.91 35.12 10.35
CA ARG A 358 -14.82 35.61 8.96
C ARG A 358 -14.50 37.06 8.86
#